data_0bffe3d5a5d14e5ea666364f6c0c10ef
#
_entry.id   0bffe3d5a5d14e5ea666364f6c0c10ef
#
_cell.length_a   1.000
_cell.length_b   1.000
_cell.length_c   1.000
_cell.angle_alpha   90.00
_cell.angle_beta   90.00
_cell.angle_gamma   90.00
#
_symmetry.space_group_name_H-M   'P 1'
#
loop_
_entity.id
_entity.type
_entity.pdbx_description
1 polymer ?
#
loop_
_entity_poly.entity_id
_entity_poly.type
_entity_poly.pdbx_seq_one_letter_code
_entity_poly.pdbx_strand_id
1 'polypeptide(L)'
;MTEKLETPVIGNFSITLPAPNGAQLSVSGYLYGNESKESLDDRMDICRESLARQQRILEIPVLEEKMKMLAQTKADIEAAYVDLLERRKKKSSLTSQETASMTNYPTQIKTIEKELEKARTKIDEARKAP
;
A
#
# COMPACT_ATOMS: atom_id res chain seq x y z
N MET A 1 -43.74 17.66 -7.03
CA MET A 1 -42.98 16.47 -7.20
C MET A 1 -42.06 16.49 -8.39
N THR A 2 -42.48 17.06 -9.46
CA THR A 2 -41.60 17.17 -10.63
C THR A 2 -40.58 18.28 -10.53
N GLU A 3 -40.72 19.10 -9.53
CA GLU A 3 -39.86 20.27 -9.38
C GLU A 3 -38.41 19.93 -9.23
N LYS A 4 -38.10 18.81 -8.54
CA LYS A 4 -36.71 18.43 -8.41
C LYS A 4 -36.04 18.06 -9.73
N LEU A 5 -36.85 17.75 -10.74
CA LEU A 5 -36.30 17.45 -12.06
C LEU A 5 -35.86 18.69 -12.79
N GLU A 6 -36.22 19.85 -12.25
CA GLU A 6 -35.93 21.12 -12.88
C GLU A 6 -34.63 21.74 -12.39
N THR A 7 -33.93 21.07 -11.48
CA THR A 7 -32.63 21.53 -11.03
C THR A 7 -31.67 21.52 -12.21
N PRO A 8 -31.18 22.68 -12.63
CA PRO A 8 -30.35 22.74 -13.82
C PRO A 8 -28.96 22.20 -13.58
N VAL A 9 -28.51 21.36 -14.48
CA VAL A 9 -27.12 20.91 -14.50
C VAL A 9 -26.33 21.95 -15.29
N ILE A 10 -25.38 22.59 -14.64
CA ILE A 10 -24.57 23.65 -15.29
C ILE A 10 -23.16 23.17 -15.61
N GLY A 11 -22.80 21.96 -15.24
CA GLY A 11 -21.48 21.42 -15.51
C GLY A 11 -21.28 20.12 -14.76
N ASN A 12 -20.04 19.72 -14.69
CA ASN A 12 -19.66 18.54 -13.92
C ASN A 12 -18.31 18.77 -13.27
N PHE A 13 -17.99 17.92 -12.30
CA PHE A 13 -16.65 17.89 -11.71
C PHE A 13 -16.11 16.48 -11.82
N SER A 14 -14.78 16.36 -11.72
CA SER A 14 -14.10 15.09 -11.70
C SER A 14 -12.99 15.15 -10.66
N ILE A 15 -12.86 14.09 -9.88
CA ILE A 15 -11.78 13.94 -8.91
C ILE A 15 -10.99 12.69 -9.30
N THR A 16 -9.68 12.81 -9.39
CA THR A 16 -8.81 11.73 -9.84
C THR A 16 -7.71 11.51 -8.80
N LEU A 17 -7.48 10.26 -8.45
CA LEU A 17 -6.36 9.85 -7.59
C LEU A 17 -5.52 8.80 -8.32
N PRO A 18 -4.21 8.75 -8.06
CA PRO A 18 -3.38 7.71 -8.64
C PRO A 18 -3.76 6.34 -8.07
N ALA A 19 -3.60 5.32 -8.88
CA ALA A 19 -3.80 3.94 -8.50
C ALA A 19 -2.52 3.14 -8.82
N PRO A 20 -2.38 1.91 -8.29
CA PRO A 20 -1.19 1.11 -8.55
C PRO A 20 -0.98 0.86 -10.05
N ASN A 21 0.27 0.66 -10.43
CA ASN A 21 0.68 0.30 -11.79
C ASN A 21 0.37 1.37 -12.83
N GLY A 22 0.39 2.63 -12.43
CA GLY A 22 0.16 3.74 -13.34
C GLY A 22 -1.30 3.97 -13.71
N ALA A 23 -2.22 3.23 -13.10
CA ALA A 23 -3.64 3.45 -13.31
C ALA A 23 -4.12 4.69 -12.54
N GLN A 24 -5.36 5.08 -12.78
CA GLN A 24 -5.99 6.19 -12.08
C GLN A 24 -7.41 5.81 -11.71
N LEU A 25 -7.84 6.31 -10.55
CA LEU A 25 -9.23 6.23 -10.10
C LEU A 25 -9.88 7.58 -10.26
N SER A 26 -11.06 7.61 -10.83
CA SER A 26 -11.82 8.84 -11.00
C SER A 26 -13.25 8.66 -10.55
N VAL A 27 -13.82 9.75 -10.06
CA VAL A 27 -15.26 9.87 -9.82
C VAL A 27 -15.72 11.21 -10.37
N SER A 28 -16.91 11.23 -10.93
CA SER A 28 -17.51 12.44 -11.48
C SER A 28 -18.85 12.69 -10.85
N GLY A 29 -19.24 13.94 -10.81
CA GLY A 29 -20.57 14.36 -10.38
C GLY A 29 -21.02 15.60 -11.14
N TYR A 30 -22.29 15.92 -11.01
CA TYR A 30 -22.86 17.09 -11.68
C TYR A 30 -22.79 18.31 -10.78
N LEU A 31 -22.62 19.47 -11.42
CA LEU A 31 -22.76 20.77 -10.77
C LEU A 31 -24.16 21.28 -11.05
N TYR A 32 -24.86 21.69 -10.00
CA TYR A 32 -26.22 22.21 -10.11
C TYR A 32 -26.24 23.70 -9.86
N GLY A 33 -27.00 24.43 -10.68
CA GLY A 33 -27.00 25.89 -10.64
C GLY A 33 -27.55 26.49 -9.36
N ASN A 34 -28.41 25.76 -8.65
CA ASN A 34 -29.02 26.26 -7.41
C ASN A 34 -28.49 25.56 -6.16
N GLU A 35 -27.42 24.80 -6.30
CA GLU A 35 -26.82 24.12 -5.16
C GLU A 35 -25.98 25.07 -4.33
N SER A 36 -26.08 24.99 -3.00
CA SER A 36 -25.24 25.78 -2.12
C SER A 36 -23.79 25.27 -2.19
N LYS A 37 -22.87 26.14 -1.83
CA LYS A 37 -21.46 25.77 -1.74
C LYS A 37 -21.24 24.65 -0.74
N GLU A 38 -21.91 24.72 0.40
CA GLU A 38 -21.81 23.71 1.45
C GLU A 38 -22.27 22.33 0.95
N SER A 39 -23.37 22.28 0.22
CA SER A 39 -23.88 21.04 -0.35
C SER A 39 -22.92 20.45 -1.36
N LEU A 40 -22.34 21.28 -2.22
CA LEU A 40 -21.37 20.84 -3.21
C LEU A 40 -20.10 20.32 -2.53
N ASP A 41 -19.60 21.06 -1.54
CA ASP A 41 -18.39 20.65 -0.83
C ASP A 41 -18.60 19.30 -0.12
N ASP A 42 -19.77 19.09 0.49
CA ASP A 42 -20.09 17.82 1.13
C ASP A 42 -20.09 16.67 0.12
N ARG A 43 -20.66 16.87 -1.04
CA ARG A 43 -20.67 15.84 -2.09
C ARG A 43 -19.26 15.53 -2.59
N MET A 44 -18.46 16.56 -2.77
CA MET A 44 -17.07 16.37 -3.20
C MET A 44 -16.25 15.66 -2.14
N ASP A 45 -16.48 15.96 -0.87
CA ASP A 45 -15.79 15.28 0.22
C ASP A 45 -16.13 13.80 0.26
N ILE A 46 -17.41 13.46 0.09
CA ILE A 46 -17.85 12.06 0.02
C ILE A 46 -17.16 11.35 -1.14
N CYS A 47 -17.05 12.01 -2.28
CA CYS A 47 -16.37 11.45 -3.44
C CYS A 47 -14.88 11.21 -3.17
N ARG A 48 -14.21 12.17 -2.52
CA ARG A 48 -12.79 12.03 -2.17
C ARG A 48 -12.57 10.89 -1.20
N GLU A 49 -13.42 10.78 -0.18
CA GLU A 49 -13.32 9.70 0.79
C GLU A 49 -13.51 8.34 0.14
N SER A 50 -14.48 8.22 -0.75
CA SER A 50 -14.72 6.98 -1.49
C SER A 50 -13.54 6.61 -2.38
N LEU A 51 -12.97 7.59 -3.09
CA LEU A 51 -11.80 7.35 -3.91
C LEU A 51 -10.60 6.92 -3.08
N ALA A 52 -10.35 7.62 -1.96
CA ALA A 52 -9.23 7.28 -1.10
C ALA A 52 -9.36 5.86 -0.54
N ARG A 53 -10.57 5.46 -0.19
CA ARG A 53 -10.84 4.10 0.27
C ARG A 53 -10.57 3.09 -0.84
N GLN A 54 -11.06 3.34 -2.04
CA GLN A 54 -10.83 2.45 -3.18
C GLN A 54 -9.35 2.37 -3.52
N GLN A 55 -8.64 3.48 -3.44
CA GLN A 55 -7.19 3.50 -3.65
C GLN A 55 -6.47 2.57 -2.66
N ARG A 56 -6.83 2.66 -1.38
CA ARG A 56 -6.24 1.79 -0.35
C ARG A 56 -6.55 0.33 -0.61
N ILE A 57 -7.79 0.01 -1.02
CA ILE A 57 -8.19 -1.36 -1.33
C ILE A 57 -7.37 -1.90 -2.50
N LEU A 58 -7.15 -1.09 -3.53
CA LEU A 58 -6.36 -1.51 -4.69
C LEU A 58 -4.89 -1.71 -4.37
N GLU A 59 -4.39 -1.09 -3.29
CA GLU A 59 -3.03 -1.30 -2.84
C GLU A 59 -2.82 -2.64 -2.14
N ILE A 60 -3.90 -3.27 -1.66
CA ILE A 60 -3.78 -4.53 -0.91
C ILE A 60 -3.04 -5.61 -1.70
N PRO A 61 -3.40 -5.93 -2.95
CA PRO A 61 -2.67 -6.96 -3.69
C PRO A 61 -1.19 -6.62 -3.91
N VAL A 62 -0.88 -5.33 -4.09
CA VAL A 62 0.50 -4.87 -4.25
C VAL A 62 1.28 -5.09 -2.97
N LEU A 63 0.68 -4.76 -1.82
CA LEU A 63 1.31 -4.96 -0.52
C LEU A 63 1.45 -6.45 -0.20
N GLU A 64 0.48 -7.28 -0.57
CA GLU A 64 0.56 -8.71 -0.37
C GLU A 64 1.70 -9.32 -1.19
N GLU A 65 1.88 -8.89 -2.42
CA GLU A 65 2.99 -9.35 -3.25
C GLU A 65 4.32 -8.90 -2.67
N LYS A 66 4.39 -7.66 -2.18
CA LYS A 66 5.59 -7.15 -1.50
C LYS A 66 5.93 -8.00 -0.29
N MET A 67 4.94 -8.35 0.54
CA MET A 67 5.14 -9.19 1.70
C MET A 67 5.67 -10.56 1.31
N LYS A 68 5.14 -11.14 0.24
CA LYS A 68 5.58 -12.44 -0.27
C LYS A 68 7.05 -12.38 -0.68
N MET A 69 7.44 -11.34 -1.40
CA MET A 69 8.83 -11.14 -1.83
C MET A 69 9.76 -10.93 -0.65
N LEU A 70 9.33 -10.13 0.32
CA LEU A 70 10.11 -9.88 1.53
C LEU A 70 10.29 -11.16 2.35
N ALA A 71 9.23 -11.96 2.48
CA ALA A 71 9.29 -13.23 3.19
C ALA A 71 10.26 -14.21 2.51
N GLN A 72 10.27 -14.25 1.18
CA GLN A 72 11.19 -15.08 0.43
C GLN A 72 12.63 -14.62 0.64
N THR A 73 12.87 -13.31 0.56
CA THR A 73 14.21 -12.74 0.79
C THR A 73 14.69 -13.07 2.21
N LYS A 74 13.80 -12.94 3.20
CA LYS A 74 14.13 -13.28 4.58
C LYS A 74 14.52 -14.75 4.70
N ALA A 75 13.74 -15.64 4.09
CA ALA A 75 14.04 -17.08 4.13
C ALA A 75 15.40 -17.40 3.48
N ASP A 76 15.72 -16.74 2.38
CA ASP A 76 16.99 -16.92 1.70
C ASP A 76 18.16 -16.46 2.56
N ILE A 77 18.02 -15.32 3.23
CA ILE A 77 19.04 -14.79 4.14
C ILE A 77 19.21 -15.70 5.35
N GLU A 78 18.11 -16.18 5.92
CA GLU A 78 18.17 -17.11 7.06
C GLU A 78 18.87 -18.41 6.69
N ALA A 79 18.59 -18.95 5.52
CA ALA A 79 19.25 -20.15 5.03
C ALA A 79 20.74 -19.94 4.83
N ALA A 80 21.14 -18.80 4.24
CA ALA A 80 22.55 -18.47 4.06
C ALA A 80 23.25 -18.30 5.40
N TYR A 81 22.59 -17.67 6.37
CA TYR A 81 23.15 -17.48 7.71
C TYR A 81 23.37 -18.82 8.42
N VAL A 82 22.39 -19.72 8.35
CA VAL A 82 22.50 -21.05 8.94
C VAL A 82 23.67 -21.83 8.31
N ASP A 83 23.81 -21.74 6.99
CA ASP A 83 24.91 -22.40 6.28
C ASP A 83 26.27 -21.90 6.77
N LEU A 84 26.43 -20.59 6.91
CA LEU A 84 27.68 -20.03 7.41
C LEU A 84 27.95 -20.41 8.86
N LEU A 85 26.93 -20.48 9.71
CA LEU A 85 27.07 -20.91 11.08
C LEU A 85 27.51 -22.37 11.16
N GLU A 86 26.98 -23.26 10.33
CA GLU A 86 27.37 -24.65 10.29
C GLU A 86 28.81 -24.83 9.81
N ARG A 87 29.20 -24.09 8.79
CA ARG A 87 30.58 -24.10 8.28
C ARG A 87 31.55 -23.63 9.34
N ARG A 88 31.18 -22.62 10.12
CA ARG A 88 31.99 -22.14 11.23
C ARG A 88 32.14 -23.19 12.31
N LYS A 89 31.07 -23.91 12.65
CA LYS A 89 31.12 -25.00 13.64
C LYS A 89 32.02 -26.13 13.21
N LYS A 90 32.09 -26.41 11.91
CA LYS A 90 32.97 -27.45 11.34
C LYS A 90 34.39 -26.97 11.19
N LYS A 91 34.71 -25.80 11.74
CA LYS A 91 36.07 -25.18 11.68
C LYS A 91 36.54 -24.90 10.27
N SER A 92 35.63 -24.79 9.31
CA SER A 92 35.96 -24.35 7.95
C SER A 92 36.31 -22.87 7.97
N SER A 93 37.34 -22.48 7.20
CA SER A 93 37.69 -21.07 7.08
C SER A 93 36.60 -20.33 6.32
N LEU A 94 36.21 -19.19 6.85
CA LEU A 94 35.33 -18.26 6.17
C LEU A 94 36.14 -17.16 5.53
N THR A 95 35.72 -16.72 4.34
CA THR A 95 36.34 -15.57 3.70
C THR A 95 36.01 -14.31 4.48
N SER A 96 36.76 -13.22 4.26
CA SER A 96 36.45 -11.93 4.89
C SER A 96 35.04 -11.46 4.50
N GLN A 97 34.62 -11.71 3.26
CA GLN A 97 33.30 -11.35 2.78
C GLN A 97 32.22 -12.16 3.48
N GLU A 98 32.43 -13.46 3.67
CA GLU A 98 31.48 -14.32 4.39
C GLU A 98 31.37 -13.91 5.86
N THR A 99 32.44 -13.56 6.49
CA THR A 99 32.44 -13.08 7.88
C THR A 99 31.64 -11.77 7.99
N ALA A 100 31.86 -10.85 7.05
CA ALA A 100 31.09 -9.61 7.02
C ALA A 100 29.60 -9.87 6.81
N SER A 101 29.24 -10.81 5.93
CA SER A 101 27.85 -11.21 5.70
C SER A 101 27.21 -11.76 6.96
N MET A 102 27.91 -12.62 7.70
CA MET A 102 27.41 -13.14 8.98
C MET A 102 27.07 -12.04 9.96
N THR A 103 27.88 -10.99 10.02
CA THR A 103 27.63 -9.85 10.89
C THR A 103 26.40 -9.07 10.46
N ASN A 104 26.18 -8.96 9.16
CA ASN A 104 25.09 -8.15 8.59
C ASN A 104 23.74 -8.86 8.53
N TYR A 105 23.72 -10.19 8.39
CA TYR A 105 22.47 -10.93 8.22
C TYR A 105 21.43 -10.69 9.30
N PRO A 106 21.78 -10.72 10.61
CA PRO A 106 20.77 -10.43 11.63
C PRO A 106 20.14 -9.06 11.50
N THR A 107 20.90 -8.04 11.12
CA THR A 107 20.40 -6.70 10.92
C THR A 107 19.46 -6.65 9.70
N GLN A 108 19.85 -7.32 8.62
CA GLN A 108 19.00 -7.40 7.42
C GLN A 108 17.69 -8.09 7.70
N ILE A 109 17.70 -9.18 8.48
CA ILE A 109 16.50 -9.90 8.87
C ILE A 109 15.57 -8.99 9.68
N LYS A 110 16.11 -8.25 10.64
CA LYS A 110 15.32 -7.30 11.44
C LYS A 110 14.70 -6.21 10.57
N THR A 111 15.44 -5.70 9.60
CA THR A 111 14.94 -4.68 8.68
C THR A 111 13.77 -5.22 7.86
N ILE A 112 13.89 -6.45 7.35
CA ILE A 112 12.83 -7.09 6.58
C ILE A 112 11.61 -7.33 7.47
N GLU A 113 11.79 -7.77 8.70
CA GLU A 113 10.67 -7.97 9.64
C GLU A 113 9.91 -6.68 9.89
N LYS A 114 10.61 -5.55 10.01
CA LYS A 114 9.97 -4.24 10.17
C LYS A 114 9.16 -3.87 8.92
N GLU A 115 9.71 -4.12 7.73
CA GLU A 115 9.00 -3.83 6.49
C GLU A 115 7.77 -4.72 6.32
N LEU A 116 7.86 -5.99 6.71
CA LEU A 116 6.73 -6.91 6.72
C LEU A 116 5.62 -6.40 7.64
N GLU A 117 6.00 -5.94 8.83
CA GLU A 117 5.02 -5.41 9.78
C GLU A 117 4.35 -4.15 9.26
N LYS A 118 5.10 -3.25 8.65
CA LYS A 118 4.54 -2.05 8.03
C LYS A 118 3.53 -2.40 6.93
N ALA A 119 3.88 -3.36 6.08
CA ALA A 119 2.99 -3.78 5.00
C ALA A 119 1.72 -4.43 5.56
N ARG A 120 1.85 -5.25 6.59
CA ARG A 120 0.70 -5.89 7.25
C ARG A 120 -0.22 -4.85 7.86
N THR A 121 0.34 -3.85 8.54
CA THR A 121 -0.43 -2.77 9.15
C THR A 121 -1.22 -2.00 8.08
N LYS A 122 -0.59 -1.68 6.96
CA LYS A 122 -1.27 -0.98 5.87
C LYS A 122 -2.40 -1.80 5.28
N ILE A 123 -2.21 -3.11 5.12
CA ILE A 123 -3.26 -4.00 4.62
C ILE A 123 -4.42 -4.03 5.60
N ASP A 124 -4.15 -4.19 6.89
CA ASP A 124 -5.18 -4.24 7.92
C ASP A 124 -5.98 -2.94 7.97
N GLU A 125 -5.30 -1.80 7.90
CA GLU A 125 -5.95 -0.50 7.86
C GLU A 125 -6.83 -0.33 6.62
N ALA A 126 -6.35 -0.78 5.47
CA ALA A 126 -7.12 -0.71 4.23
C ALA A 126 -8.38 -1.57 4.29
N ARG A 127 -8.28 -2.75 4.89
CA ARG A 127 -9.42 -3.65 5.04
C ARG A 127 -10.45 -3.16 6.04
N LYS A 128 -10.03 -2.39 7.04
CA LYS A 128 -10.92 -1.81 8.05
C LYS A 128 -11.60 -0.54 7.57
N ALA A 129 -11.11 0.09 6.53
CA ALA A 129 -11.66 1.34 6.03
C ALA A 129 -13.11 1.12 5.62
N PRO A 130 -14.05 1.96 6.10
CA PRO A 130 -15.46 1.84 5.73
C PRO A 130 -15.71 2.19 4.27
#